data_61419980eb31e825407f3de22de4b474
#
_entry.id   61419980eb31e825407f3de22de4b474
#
_cell.length_a   1.000
_cell.length_b   1.000
_cell.length_c   1.000
_cell.angle_alpha   90.00
_cell.angle_beta   90.00
_cell.angle_gamma   90.00
#
_symmetry.space_group_name_H-M   'P 1'
#
loop_
_entity.id
_entity.type
_entity.pdbx_description
1 polymer ?
#
loop_
_entity_poly.entity_id
_entity_poly.type
_entity_poly.pdbx_seq_one_letter_code
_entity_poly.pdbx_strand_id
1 'polypeptide(L)'
;MRFAALVSFTILFYSCSNVPISQRRQMHLLKESTLIDMAALQYANFMDSVNLLTTVNPHAKRIAVIGNKIKNAAIQFLEENGYSHRVEGFQWEFITVEDPTLNAWCMPGGKVCFYTGLIDLADNDDQLAAVMGHEVAHAIAKHGNERMSQQLAIAGIHDLSGLNNESNAQTNSIFNMVFMGSSQLGMLKFSRVHETESDKMGLVFMKLAGYEPTEAITFWEKMSTQGAHVPEIISTHPSDSRRMRDISDFIENELDNYVN
;
A
#
# COMPACT_ATOMS: atom_id res chain seq x y z
N MET A 1 4.93 -27.28 40.17
CA MET A 1 5.14 -27.03 38.76
C MET A 1 3.82 -26.57 38.12
N ARG A 2 3.36 -25.33 38.33
CA ARG A 2 2.11 -24.79 37.72
C ARG A 2 2.13 -23.26 37.52
N PHE A 3 3.29 -22.64 37.28
CA PHE A 3 3.40 -21.17 37.11
C PHE A 3 3.93 -20.71 35.71
N ALA A 4 4.21 -21.63 34.80
CA ALA A 4 4.81 -21.27 33.49
C ALA A 4 3.79 -20.99 32.36
N ALA A 5 2.49 -21.28 32.57
CA ALA A 5 1.50 -21.21 31.48
C ALA A 5 0.76 -19.84 31.37
N LEU A 6 0.92 -18.94 32.35
CA LEU A 6 0.15 -17.68 32.37
C LEU A 6 0.87 -16.47 31.73
N VAL A 7 2.18 -16.57 31.47
CA VAL A 7 2.96 -15.45 30.91
C VAL A 7 2.84 -15.33 29.40
N SER A 8 2.48 -16.43 28.71
CA SER A 8 2.42 -16.45 27.24
C SER A 8 1.19 -15.75 26.63
N PHE A 9 0.14 -15.50 27.43
CA PHE A 9 -1.13 -14.96 26.91
C PHE A 9 -1.20 -13.42 26.91
N THR A 10 -0.36 -12.76 27.69
CA THR A 10 -0.36 -11.29 27.82
C THR A 10 0.41 -10.57 26.71
N ILE A 11 1.29 -11.24 25.98
CA ILE A 11 2.10 -10.64 24.91
C ILE A 11 1.29 -10.43 23.63
N LEU A 12 0.24 -11.21 23.40
CA LEU A 12 -0.61 -11.12 22.19
C LEU A 12 -1.47 -9.85 22.11
N PHE A 13 -1.67 -9.12 23.21
CA PHE A 13 -2.51 -7.91 23.21
C PHE A 13 -1.80 -6.64 22.77
N TYR A 14 -0.47 -6.59 22.76
CA TYR A 14 0.30 -5.39 22.38
C TYR A 14 0.60 -5.26 20.89
N SER A 15 0.32 -6.28 20.08
CA SER A 15 0.61 -6.27 18.64
C SER A 15 -0.59 -5.95 17.75
N CYS A 16 -1.72 -5.52 18.34
CA CYS A 16 -2.90 -5.14 17.57
C CYS A 16 -2.99 -3.62 17.44
N SER A 17 -3.08 -3.12 16.21
CA SER A 17 -3.39 -1.72 15.91
C SER A 17 -4.71 -1.63 15.13
N ASN A 18 -5.41 -0.50 15.21
CA ASN A 18 -6.62 -0.29 14.44
C ASN A 18 -6.31 0.41 13.12
N VAL A 19 -6.91 -0.07 12.03
CA VAL A 19 -6.85 0.60 10.73
C VAL A 19 -7.70 1.88 10.80
N PRO A 20 -7.20 3.03 10.31
CA PRO A 20 -8.04 4.22 10.19
C PRO A 20 -9.31 3.93 9.37
N ILE A 21 -10.37 4.69 9.61
CA ILE A 21 -11.70 4.57 8.99
C ILE A 21 -12.41 3.25 9.36
N SER A 22 -11.88 2.08 9.00
CA SER A 22 -12.55 0.80 9.27
C SER A 22 -12.51 0.37 10.75
N GLN A 23 -11.61 0.91 11.53
CA GLN A 23 -11.38 0.54 12.95
C GLN A 23 -11.07 -0.95 13.15
N ARG A 24 -10.79 -1.68 12.08
CA ARG A 24 -10.45 -3.11 12.13
C ARG A 24 -9.13 -3.32 12.87
N ARG A 25 -9.09 -4.33 13.71
CA ARG A 25 -7.86 -4.74 14.40
C ARG A 25 -6.98 -5.56 13.49
N GLN A 26 -5.69 -5.24 13.48
CA GLN A 26 -4.65 -5.92 12.71
C GLN A 26 -3.66 -6.64 13.63
N MET A 27 -3.11 -7.74 13.14
CA MET A 27 -2.00 -8.43 13.77
C MET A 27 -0.69 -8.03 13.09
N HIS A 28 0.24 -7.44 13.86
CA HIS A 28 1.59 -7.16 13.41
C HIS A 28 2.59 -7.92 14.27
N LEU A 29 3.31 -8.86 13.68
CA LEU A 29 4.41 -9.59 14.34
C LEU A 29 5.73 -8.84 14.21
N LEU A 30 5.87 -8.02 13.16
CA LEU A 30 7.06 -7.23 12.90
C LEU A 30 6.90 -5.80 13.39
N LYS A 31 7.99 -5.25 13.93
CA LYS A 31 8.08 -3.81 14.17
C LYS A 31 8.08 -3.10 12.81
N GLU A 32 7.34 -2.00 12.71
CA GLU A 32 7.28 -1.24 11.47
C GLU A 32 8.66 -0.73 11.03
N SER A 33 9.50 -0.29 11.98
CA SER A 33 10.87 0.13 11.69
C SER A 33 11.69 -0.95 10.99
N THR A 34 11.59 -2.21 11.44
CA THR A 34 12.27 -3.34 10.78
C THR A 34 11.80 -3.51 9.33
N LEU A 35 10.50 -3.36 9.09
CA LEU A 35 9.95 -3.50 7.75
C LEU A 35 10.36 -2.34 6.84
N ILE A 36 10.44 -1.12 7.39
CA ILE A 36 10.95 0.06 6.69
C ILE A 36 12.42 -0.13 6.29
N ASP A 37 13.26 -0.67 7.20
CA ASP A 37 14.67 -0.94 6.91
C ASP A 37 14.82 -1.99 5.78
N MET A 38 14.04 -3.07 5.83
CA MET A 38 14.01 -4.07 4.77
C MET A 38 13.54 -3.48 3.43
N ALA A 39 12.50 -2.64 3.47
CA ALA A 39 11.99 -1.96 2.28
C ALA A 39 13.03 -1.01 1.68
N ALA A 40 13.75 -0.26 2.50
CA ALA A 40 14.81 0.65 2.04
C ALA A 40 15.93 -0.08 1.29
N LEU A 41 16.36 -1.26 1.79
CA LEU A 41 17.35 -2.09 1.11
C LEU A 41 16.84 -2.60 -0.25
N GLN A 42 15.63 -3.13 -0.29
CA GLN A 42 15.04 -3.63 -1.54
C GLN A 42 14.75 -2.50 -2.54
N TYR A 43 14.36 -1.34 -2.04
CA TYR A 43 14.18 -0.15 -2.86
C TYR A 43 15.51 0.30 -3.52
N ALA A 44 16.59 0.32 -2.78
CA ALA A 44 17.92 0.64 -3.34
C ALA A 44 18.30 -0.34 -4.47
N ASN A 45 18.13 -1.66 -4.24
CA ASN A 45 18.38 -2.67 -5.27
C ASN A 45 17.46 -2.51 -6.51
N PHE A 46 16.19 -2.13 -6.28
CA PHE A 46 15.24 -1.85 -7.36
C PHE A 46 15.70 -0.65 -8.21
N MET A 47 16.12 0.44 -7.57
CA MET A 47 16.57 1.65 -8.25
C MET A 47 17.74 1.40 -9.21
N ASP A 48 18.65 0.47 -8.85
CA ASP A 48 19.80 0.09 -9.68
C ASP A 48 19.41 -0.78 -10.89
N SER A 49 18.18 -1.36 -10.88
CA SER A 49 17.74 -2.34 -11.86
C SER A 49 16.78 -1.79 -12.92
N VAL A 50 16.29 -0.55 -12.76
CA VAL A 50 15.23 0.01 -13.60
C VAL A 50 15.64 1.30 -14.31
N ASN A 51 14.92 1.63 -15.40
CA ASN A 51 15.10 2.90 -16.10
C ASN A 51 14.22 3.99 -15.47
N LEU A 52 14.83 4.83 -14.62
CA LEU A 52 14.13 5.90 -13.93
C LEU A 52 14.00 7.13 -14.82
N LEU A 53 12.80 7.70 -14.87
CA LEU A 53 12.60 9.00 -15.47
C LEU A 53 13.16 10.10 -14.57
N THR A 54 13.89 11.01 -15.17
CA THR A 54 14.44 12.17 -14.46
C THR A 54 13.34 13.12 -13.99
N THR A 55 13.61 13.91 -12.96
CA THR A 55 12.67 14.87 -12.38
C THR A 55 12.20 15.97 -13.35
N VAL A 56 12.88 16.14 -14.49
CA VAL A 56 12.45 17.08 -15.55
C VAL A 56 11.43 16.48 -16.52
N ASN A 57 11.30 15.13 -16.53
CA ASN A 57 10.31 14.45 -17.38
C ASN A 57 8.89 14.82 -16.98
N PRO A 58 7.96 15.07 -17.94
CA PRO A 58 6.57 15.44 -17.63
C PRO A 58 5.84 14.42 -16.77
N HIS A 59 5.99 13.10 -17.01
CA HIS A 59 5.37 12.06 -16.20
C HIS A 59 5.89 12.10 -14.76
N ALA A 60 7.22 12.16 -14.58
CA ALA A 60 7.82 12.21 -13.24
C ALA A 60 7.37 13.46 -12.46
N LYS A 61 7.30 14.63 -13.12
CA LYS A 61 6.74 15.86 -12.51
C LYS A 61 5.28 15.67 -12.11
N ARG A 62 4.47 15.10 -12.99
CA ARG A 62 3.04 14.85 -12.75
C ARG A 62 2.85 13.97 -11.52
N ILE A 63 3.54 12.83 -11.46
CA ILE A 63 3.49 11.89 -10.32
C ILE A 63 3.99 12.54 -9.03
N ALA A 64 5.09 13.30 -9.08
CA ALA A 64 5.59 14.00 -7.89
C ALA A 64 4.61 15.04 -7.34
N VAL A 65 3.91 15.78 -8.21
CA VAL A 65 2.88 16.75 -7.80
C VAL A 65 1.68 16.05 -7.15
N ILE A 66 1.14 15.03 -7.81
CA ILE A 66 0.01 14.25 -7.30
C ILE A 66 0.38 13.59 -5.97
N GLY A 67 1.54 12.92 -5.92
CA GLY A 67 2.01 12.23 -4.73
C GLY A 67 2.18 13.16 -3.53
N ASN A 68 2.75 14.37 -3.74
CA ASN A 68 2.89 15.34 -2.65
C ASN A 68 1.53 15.87 -2.15
N LYS A 69 0.56 16.08 -3.02
CA LYS A 69 -0.79 16.50 -2.61
C LYS A 69 -1.49 15.39 -1.79
N ILE A 70 -1.48 14.15 -2.28
CA ILE A 70 -2.07 12.99 -1.58
C ILE A 70 -1.37 12.75 -0.24
N LYS A 71 -0.02 12.77 -0.22
CA LYS A 71 0.76 12.66 1.02
C LYS A 71 0.36 13.71 2.07
N ASN A 72 0.27 14.98 1.65
CA ASN A 72 -0.06 16.07 2.57
C ASN A 72 -1.48 15.91 3.12
N ALA A 73 -2.45 15.57 2.28
CA ALA A 73 -3.82 15.28 2.68
C ALA A 73 -3.90 14.08 3.64
N ALA A 74 -3.16 13.02 3.36
CA ALA A 74 -3.10 11.84 4.23
C ALA A 74 -2.49 12.17 5.59
N ILE A 75 -1.37 12.91 5.64
CA ILE A 75 -0.72 13.33 6.89
C ILE A 75 -1.69 14.20 7.72
N GLN A 76 -2.33 15.20 7.10
CA GLN A 76 -3.32 16.04 7.76
C GLN A 76 -4.45 15.21 8.36
N PHE A 77 -5.05 14.31 7.58
CA PHE A 77 -6.11 13.42 8.06
C PHE A 77 -5.67 12.58 9.26
N LEU A 78 -4.44 12.04 9.23
CA LEU A 78 -3.90 11.23 10.32
C LEU A 78 -3.66 12.06 11.59
N GLU A 79 -3.17 13.29 11.46
CA GLU A 79 -2.95 14.22 12.58
C GLU A 79 -4.27 14.58 13.26
N GLU A 80 -5.27 14.98 12.48
CA GLU A 80 -6.59 15.37 12.99
C GLU A 80 -7.34 14.21 13.66
N ASN A 81 -7.05 12.95 13.28
CA ASN A 81 -7.74 11.78 13.80
C ASN A 81 -6.88 10.95 14.79
N GLY A 82 -5.69 11.41 15.20
CA GLY A 82 -4.86 10.74 16.21
C GLY A 82 -4.07 9.53 15.69
N TYR A 83 -3.85 9.44 14.38
CA TYR A 83 -3.14 8.34 13.73
C TYR A 83 -1.73 8.71 13.22
N SER A 84 -1.15 9.83 13.64
CA SER A 84 0.19 10.30 13.17
C SER A 84 1.28 9.24 13.28
N HIS A 85 1.20 8.37 14.31
CA HIS A 85 2.15 7.27 14.53
C HIS A 85 2.20 6.25 13.37
N ARG A 86 1.22 6.26 12.46
CA ARG A 86 1.18 5.30 11.33
C ARG A 86 2.18 5.62 10.23
N VAL A 87 2.65 6.86 10.16
CA VAL A 87 3.65 7.33 9.19
C VAL A 87 4.98 7.68 9.86
N GLU A 88 5.17 7.28 11.11
CA GLU A 88 6.44 7.47 11.80
C GLU A 88 7.58 6.73 11.07
N GLY A 89 8.67 7.44 10.81
CA GLY A 89 9.81 6.91 10.06
C GLY A 89 9.64 6.91 8.54
N PHE A 90 8.51 7.37 7.99
CA PHE A 90 8.32 7.45 6.55
C PHE A 90 9.22 8.52 5.93
N GLN A 91 9.89 8.14 4.85
CA GLN A 91 10.70 9.01 4.00
C GLN A 91 10.11 9.01 2.59
N TRP A 92 9.08 9.83 2.40
CA TRP A 92 8.29 9.87 1.18
C TRP A 92 9.14 10.19 -0.06
N GLU A 93 8.99 9.34 -1.06
CA GLU A 93 9.63 9.51 -2.37
C GLU A 93 8.68 9.01 -3.46
N PHE A 94 8.60 9.76 -4.55
CA PHE A 94 7.73 9.45 -5.69
C PHE A 94 8.60 9.33 -6.93
N ILE A 95 8.68 8.12 -7.47
CA ILE A 95 9.48 7.84 -8.67
C ILE A 95 8.60 7.37 -9.82
N THR A 96 9.13 7.50 -11.02
CA THR A 96 8.50 7.00 -12.24
C THR A 96 9.51 6.15 -13.00
N VAL A 97 9.10 4.93 -13.34
CA VAL A 97 9.88 3.99 -14.15
C VAL A 97 9.37 4.01 -15.58
N GLU A 98 10.28 4.09 -16.53
CA GLU A 98 9.97 3.96 -17.97
C GLU A 98 9.78 2.49 -18.32
N ASP A 99 8.54 2.04 -18.25
CA ASP A 99 8.16 0.65 -18.53
C ASP A 99 6.66 0.61 -18.89
N PRO A 100 6.25 -0.13 -19.96
CA PRO A 100 4.85 -0.21 -20.40
C PRO A 100 3.95 -1.01 -19.47
N THR A 101 4.46 -1.58 -18.40
CA THR A 101 3.67 -2.35 -17.43
C THR A 101 2.60 -1.46 -16.76
N LEU A 102 1.39 -1.99 -16.65
CA LEU A 102 0.29 -1.32 -15.96
C LEU A 102 0.41 -1.61 -14.46
N ASN A 103 1.29 -0.87 -13.78
CA ASN A 103 1.58 -1.09 -12.37
C ASN A 103 1.91 0.20 -11.63
N ALA A 104 1.65 0.19 -10.31
CA ALA A 104 2.14 1.13 -9.31
C ALA A 104 2.25 0.38 -7.97
N TRP A 105 3.03 0.90 -7.04
CA TRP A 105 3.14 0.34 -5.69
C TRP A 105 3.65 1.37 -4.69
N CYS A 106 3.37 1.12 -3.41
CA CYS A 106 3.95 1.86 -2.29
C CYS A 106 4.54 0.88 -1.26
N MET A 107 5.85 0.96 -1.04
CA MET A 107 6.53 0.18 -0.01
C MET A 107 6.39 0.82 1.38
N PRO A 108 6.55 0.02 2.45
CA PRO A 108 6.73 0.54 3.80
C PRO A 108 7.78 1.65 3.83
N GLY A 109 7.50 2.71 4.58
CA GLY A 109 8.38 3.89 4.63
C GLY A 109 8.09 4.95 3.56
N GLY A 110 7.08 4.75 2.70
CA GLY A 110 6.56 5.80 1.80
C GLY A 110 7.33 5.91 0.47
N LYS A 111 7.94 4.83 -0.01
CA LYS A 111 8.54 4.78 -1.35
C LYS A 111 7.48 4.39 -2.38
N VAL A 112 7.11 5.31 -3.26
CA VAL A 112 6.03 5.15 -4.23
C VAL A 112 6.60 5.13 -5.64
N CYS A 113 6.20 4.14 -6.43
CA CYS A 113 6.59 3.99 -7.82
C CYS A 113 5.37 3.93 -8.73
N PHE A 114 5.46 4.61 -9.86
CA PHE A 114 4.52 4.52 -10.97
C PHE A 114 5.24 4.14 -12.25
N TYR A 115 4.65 3.27 -13.02
CA TYR A 115 5.13 2.85 -14.33
C TYR A 115 4.48 3.68 -15.43
N THR A 116 5.24 4.02 -16.48
CA THR A 116 4.71 4.85 -17.58
C THR A 116 3.47 4.25 -18.25
N GLY A 117 3.40 2.92 -18.36
CA GLY A 117 2.21 2.28 -18.95
C GLY A 117 0.92 2.61 -18.19
N LEU A 118 0.97 2.67 -16.85
CA LEU A 118 -0.19 3.04 -16.04
C LEU A 118 -0.50 4.55 -16.16
N ILE A 119 0.53 5.39 -16.25
CA ILE A 119 0.36 6.84 -16.40
C ILE A 119 -0.28 7.16 -17.76
N ASP A 120 0.11 6.48 -18.81
CA ASP A 120 -0.42 6.66 -20.17
C ASP A 120 -1.85 6.12 -20.30
N LEU A 121 -2.23 5.14 -19.48
CA LEU A 121 -3.60 4.63 -19.42
C LEU A 121 -4.58 5.65 -18.80
N ALA A 122 -4.14 6.43 -17.84
CA ALA A 122 -5.00 7.37 -17.12
C ALA A 122 -5.34 8.60 -17.98
N ASP A 123 -6.62 8.95 -18.08
CA ASP A 123 -7.10 10.07 -18.89
C ASP A 123 -6.80 11.45 -18.27
N ASN A 124 -6.69 11.51 -16.94
CA ASN A 124 -6.50 12.74 -16.17
C ASN A 124 -5.72 12.52 -14.87
N ASP A 125 -5.50 13.63 -14.12
CA ASP A 125 -4.78 13.58 -12.84
C ASP A 125 -5.61 12.94 -11.72
N ASP A 126 -6.94 13.02 -11.79
CA ASP A 126 -7.83 12.44 -10.77
C ASP A 126 -7.75 10.92 -10.80
N GLN A 127 -7.65 10.30 -11.98
CA GLN A 127 -7.44 8.86 -12.13
C GLN A 127 -6.09 8.40 -11.56
N LEU A 128 -5.02 9.18 -11.79
CA LEU A 128 -3.72 8.90 -11.17
C LEU A 128 -3.73 9.11 -9.66
N ALA A 129 -4.49 10.11 -9.20
CA ALA A 129 -4.68 10.36 -7.76
C ALA A 129 -5.46 9.22 -7.08
N ALA A 130 -6.39 8.57 -7.79
CA ALA A 130 -7.09 7.38 -7.28
C ALA A 130 -6.13 6.24 -7.00
N VAL A 131 -5.23 5.93 -7.93
CA VAL A 131 -4.19 4.91 -7.72
C VAL A 131 -3.21 5.34 -6.63
N MET A 132 -2.74 6.60 -6.67
CA MET A 132 -1.82 7.14 -5.67
C MET A 132 -2.41 7.06 -4.25
N GLY A 133 -3.66 7.45 -4.08
CA GLY A 133 -4.38 7.38 -2.81
C GLY A 133 -4.52 5.95 -2.31
N HIS A 134 -4.85 5.03 -3.21
CA HIS A 134 -4.98 3.60 -2.92
C HIS A 134 -3.65 2.99 -2.43
N GLU A 135 -2.55 3.24 -3.15
CA GLU A 135 -1.23 2.72 -2.79
C GLU A 135 -0.71 3.32 -1.47
N VAL A 136 -0.86 4.64 -1.29
CA VAL A 136 -0.51 5.33 -0.05
C VAL A 136 -1.35 4.79 1.12
N ALA A 137 -2.63 4.51 0.90
CA ALA A 137 -3.51 3.93 1.90
C ALA A 137 -3.07 2.52 2.32
N HIS A 138 -2.61 1.66 1.39
CA HIS A 138 -2.04 0.36 1.73
C HIS A 138 -0.85 0.47 2.69
N ALA A 139 0.05 1.42 2.44
CA ALA A 139 1.22 1.65 3.31
C ALA A 139 0.81 2.18 4.69
N ILE A 140 -0.08 3.18 4.75
CA ILE A 140 -0.59 3.76 6.00
C ILE A 140 -1.40 2.74 6.81
N ALA A 141 -2.24 1.93 6.14
CA ALA A 141 -2.97 0.83 6.76
C ALA A 141 -2.06 -0.32 7.21
N LYS A 142 -0.77 -0.31 6.79
CA LYS A 142 0.22 -1.37 7.11
C LYS A 142 -0.20 -2.75 6.64
N HIS A 143 -0.92 -2.82 5.51
CA HIS A 143 -1.39 -4.09 4.94
C HIS A 143 -0.24 -5.02 4.57
N GLY A 144 0.91 -4.47 4.15
CA GLY A 144 2.12 -5.22 3.89
C GLY A 144 2.66 -5.92 5.15
N ASN A 145 2.68 -5.22 6.30
CA ASN A 145 3.09 -5.80 7.59
C ASN A 145 2.14 -6.93 8.01
N GLU A 146 0.83 -6.73 7.89
CA GLU A 146 -0.16 -7.76 8.21
C GLU A 146 0.03 -9.02 7.36
N ARG A 147 0.21 -8.85 6.03
CA ARG A 147 0.48 -9.96 5.10
C ARG A 147 1.78 -10.69 5.44
N MET A 148 2.85 -9.95 5.70
CA MET A 148 4.13 -10.52 6.08
C MET A 148 4.01 -11.29 7.40
N SER A 149 3.32 -10.74 8.39
CA SER A 149 3.04 -11.38 9.67
C SER A 149 2.28 -12.70 9.50
N GLN A 150 1.27 -12.73 8.62
CA GLN A 150 0.52 -13.93 8.28
C GLN A 150 1.43 -15.01 7.64
N GLN A 151 2.31 -14.61 6.71
CA GLN A 151 3.23 -15.55 6.06
C GLN A 151 4.28 -16.11 7.02
N LEU A 152 4.82 -15.28 7.91
CA LEU A 152 5.74 -15.72 8.96
C LEU A 152 5.07 -16.74 9.90
N ALA A 153 3.83 -16.47 10.29
CA ALA A 153 3.05 -17.39 11.12
C ALA A 153 2.78 -18.73 10.40
N ILE A 154 2.42 -18.69 9.11
CA ILE A 154 2.22 -19.90 8.28
C ILE A 154 3.53 -20.70 8.14
N ALA A 155 4.66 -20.02 7.96
CA ALA A 155 5.99 -20.63 7.86
C ALA A 155 6.51 -21.17 9.20
N GLY A 156 5.78 -20.96 10.31
CA GLY A 156 6.21 -21.38 11.65
C GLY A 156 7.41 -20.59 12.19
N ILE A 157 7.66 -19.38 11.68
CA ILE A 157 8.75 -18.54 12.14
C ILE A 157 8.26 -17.75 13.36
N HIS A 158 8.71 -18.21 14.54
CA HIS A 158 8.34 -17.63 15.83
C HIS A 158 9.47 -16.80 16.46
N ASP A 159 10.71 -17.04 16.06
CA ASP A 159 11.86 -16.26 16.51
C ASP A 159 12.12 -15.10 15.56
N LEU A 160 11.69 -13.91 15.99
CA LEU A 160 11.84 -12.67 15.24
C LEU A 160 13.11 -11.90 15.63
N SER A 161 13.95 -12.43 16.53
CA SER A 161 15.14 -11.73 17.05
C SER A 161 16.26 -11.57 16.01
N GLY A 162 16.25 -12.41 14.98
CA GLY A 162 17.25 -12.40 13.89
C GLY A 162 16.81 -11.66 12.61
N LEU A 163 15.64 -11.04 12.58
CA LEU A 163 15.07 -10.46 11.35
C LEU A 163 15.82 -9.23 10.84
N ASN A 164 16.60 -8.56 11.70
CA ASN A 164 17.41 -7.39 11.33
C ASN A 164 18.74 -7.77 10.67
N ASN A 165 19.06 -9.06 10.54
CA ASN A 165 20.28 -9.52 9.90
C ASN A 165 19.99 -9.84 8.43
N GLU A 166 20.78 -9.28 7.52
CA GLU A 166 20.79 -9.57 6.08
C GLU A 166 20.86 -11.08 5.75
N SER A 167 21.23 -11.89 6.73
CA SER A 167 21.46 -13.34 6.62
C SER A 167 20.19 -14.21 6.69
N ASN A 168 18.99 -13.65 6.98
CA ASN A 168 17.78 -14.49 7.04
C ASN A 168 17.13 -14.63 5.65
N ALA A 169 17.67 -15.53 4.84
CA ALA A 169 17.21 -15.80 3.47
C ALA A 169 15.70 -16.11 3.39
N GLN A 170 15.13 -16.77 4.41
CA GLN A 170 13.71 -17.11 4.43
C GLN A 170 12.83 -15.87 4.63
N THR A 171 13.19 -14.98 5.52
CA THR A 171 12.47 -13.72 5.76
C THR A 171 12.55 -12.79 4.55
N ASN A 172 13.74 -12.68 3.92
CA ASN A 172 13.91 -11.92 2.70
C ASN A 172 13.08 -12.52 1.54
N SER A 173 12.99 -13.84 1.46
CA SER A 173 12.12 -14.49 0.47
C SER A 173 10.64 -14.17 0.70
N ILE A 174 10.18 -14.17 1.95
CA ILE A 174 8.81 -13.80 2.30
C ILE A 174 8.57 -12.30 2.00
N PHE A 175 9.54 -11.43 2.33
CA PHE A 175 9.45 -10.00 1.99
C PHE A 175 9.29 -9.79 0.48
N ASN A 176 10.15 -10.42 -0.31
CA ASN A 176 10.08 -10.32 -1.78
C ASN A 176 8.75 -10.84 -2.33
N MET A 177 8.22 -11.93 -1.76
CA MET A 177 6.91 -12.47 -2.12
C MET A 177 5.76 -11.51 -1.81
N VAL A 178 5.86 -10.75 -0.70
CA VAL A 178 4.82 -9.81 -0.26
C VAL A 178 4.88 -8.49 -1.02
N PHE A 179 6.07 -7.97 -1.33
CA PHE A 179 6.25 -6.60 -1.81
C PHE A 179 6.81 -6.48 -3.24
N MET A 180 7.70 -7.39 -3.65
CA MET A 180 8.44 -7.22 -4.91
C MET A 180 7.82 -7.96 -6.10
N GLY A 181 6.89 -8.88 -5.86
CA GLY A 181 6.12 -9.56 -6.89
C GLY A 181 6.89 -9.96 -8.14
N SER A 182 7.86 -10.87 -8.04
CA SER A 182 8.49 -11.36 -9.25
C SER A 182 7.53 -12.27 -10.01
N SER A 183 7.47 -12.09 -11.31
CA SER A 183 6.58 -12.68 -12.29
C SER A 183 6.49 -14.21 -12.35
N GLN A 184 7.17 -14.96 -11.49
CA GLN A 184 7.21 -16.44 -11.55
C GLN A 184 6.69 -17.15 -10.29
N LEU A 185 6.43 -16.48 -9.16
CA LEU A 185 6.05 -17.13 -7.90
C LEU A 185 4.72 -16.64 -7.32
N GLY A 186 3.83 -16.09 -8.14
CA GLY A 186 2.48 -15.72 -7.70
C GLY A 186 2.50 -14.67 -6.58
N MET A 187 2.37 -13.40 -6.95
CA MET A 187 2.17 -12.33 -5.99
C MET A 187 1.03 -12.67 -5.05
N LEU A 188 1.25 -12.52 -3.75
CA LEU A 188 0.18 -12.65 -2.79
C LEU A 188 -0.80 -11.50 -3.01
N LYS A 189 -2.02 -11.84 -3.40
CA LYS A 189 -3.10 -10.86 -3.56
C LYS A 189 -3.43 -10.23 -2.22
N PHE A 190 -3.74 -8.95 -2.24
CA PHE A 190 -4.39 -8.34 -1.09
C PHE A 190 -5.76 -8.96 -0.84
N SER A 191 -6.16 -9.04 0.42
CA SER A 191 -7.49 -9.52 0.73
C SER A 191 -8.55 -8.48 0.33
N ARG A 192 -9.78 -8.91 0.09
CA ARG A 192 -10.88 -7.96 -0.20
C ARG A 192 -11.07 -6.91 0.90
N VAL A 193 -10.77 -7.26 2.14
CA VAL A 193 -10.82 -6.31 3.27
C VAL A 193 -9.75 -5.24 3.11
N HIS A 194 -8.52 -5.62 2.76
CA HIS A 194 -7.43 -4.68 2.50
C HIS A 194 -7.75 -3.73 1.34
N GLU A 195 -8.34 -4.26 0.25
CA GLU A 195 -8.76 -3.44 -0.88
C GLU A 195 -9.82 -2.42 -0.49
N THR A 196 -10.89 -2.87 0.21
CA THR A 196 -11.95 -1.95 0.67
C THR A 196 -11.41 -0.88 1.62
N GLU A 197 -10.48 -1.22 2.51
CA GLU A 197 -9.84 -0.26 3.41
C GLU A 197 -9.00 0.76 2.63
N SER A 198 -8.23 0.29 1.65
CA SER A 198 -7.38 1.17 0.83
C SER A 198 -8.21 2.05 -0.10
N ASP A 199 -9.29 1.54 -0.68
CA ASP A 199 -10.22 2.36 -1.46
C ASP A 199 -10.83 3.47 -0.61
N LYS A 200 -11.43 3.15 0.53
CA LYS A 200 -12.06 4.15 1.42
C LYS A 200 -11.08 5.23 1.88
N MET A 201 -9.89 4.83 2.35
CA MET A 201 -8.85 5.78 2.76
C MET A 201 -8.32 6.59 1.59
N GLY A 202 -8.07 5.96 0.44
CA GLY A 202 -7.60 6.60 -0.77
C GLY A 202 -8.56 7.67 -1.27
N LEU A 203 -9.88 7.39 -1.27
CA LEU A 203 -10.93 8.35 -1.64
C LEU A 203 -10.98 9.56 -0.70
N VAL A 204 -10.81 9.35 0.61
CA VAL A 204 -10.69 10.45 1.59
C VAL A 204 -9.47 11.31 1.27
N PHE A 205 -8.31 10.70 1.01
CA PHE A 205 -7.09 11.43 0.66
C PHE A 205 -7.23 12.19 -0.66
N MET A 206 -7.89 11.59 -1.68
CA MET A 206 -8.20 12.27 -2.95
C MET A 206 -9.03 13.54 -2.71
N LYS A 207 -10.13 13.41 -1.98
CA LYS A 207 -11.04 14.53 -1.71
C LYS A 207 -10.35 15.67 -0.98
N LEU A 208 -9.60 15.36 0.09
CA LEU A 208 -8.80 16.31 0.85
C LEU A 208 -7.68 16.96 0.03
N ALA A 209 -7.12 16.23 -0.94
CA ALA A 209 -6.11 16.76 -1.87
C ALA A 209 -6.70 17.60 -3.03
N GLY A 210 -8.03 17.71 -3.11
CA GLY A 210 -8.74 18.48 -4.14
C GLY A 210 -8.89 17.75 -5.47
N TYR A 211 -8.86 16.43 -5.47
CA TYR A 211 -9.15 15.56 -6.62
C TYR A 211 -10.58 15.05 -6.58
N GLU A 212 -11.09 14.59 -7.74
CA GLU A 212 -12.46 14.09 -7.88
C GLU A 212 -12.55 12.58 -7.60
N PRO A 213 -13.15 12.13 -6.47
CA PRO A 213 -13.18 10.72 -6.07
C PRO A 213 -13.94 9.80 -7.04
N THR A 214 -14.92 10.30 -7.79
CA THR A 214 -15.69 9.50 -8.75
C THR A 214 -14.84 8.97 -9.90
N GLU A 215 -13.73 9.63 -10.21
CA GLU A 215 -12.76 9.18 -11.21
C GLU A 215 -12.06 7.86 -10.83
N ALA A 216 -12.10 7.47 -9.55
CA ALA A 216 -11.63 6.14 -9.13
C ALA A 216 -12.47 5.02 -9.76
N ILE A 217 -13.80 5.20 -9.85
CA ILE A 217 -14.70 4.22 -10.49
C ILE A 217 -14.32 4.07 -11.97
N THR A 218 -14.24 5.19 -12.67
CA THR A 218 -13.88 5.23 -14.10
C THR A 218 -12.54 4.55 -14.37
N PHE A 219 -11.54 4.81 -13.52
CA PHE A 219 -10.22 4.20 -13.67
C PHE A 219 -10.23 2.68 -13.45
N TRP A 220 -10.87 2.19 -12.37
CA TRP A 220 -10.92 0.74 -12.10
C TRP A 220 -11.77 -0.02 -13.10
N GLU A 221 -12.84 0.59 -13.63
CA GLU A 221 -13.60 0.03 -14.75
C GLU A 221 -12.70 -0.10 -16.00
N LYS A 222 -11.97 0.96 -16.35
CA LYS A 222 -11.03 0.95 -17.47
C LYS A 222 -9.95 -0.12 -17.29
N MET A 223 -9.38 -0.25 -16.09
CA MET A 223 -8.41 -1.29 -15.76
C MET A 223 -8.98 -2.70 -15.94
N SER A 224 -10.23 -2.93 -15.55
CA SER A 224 -10.89 -4.25 -15.64
C SER A 224 -11.12 -4.71 -17.07
N THR A 225 -11.10 -3.79 -18.04
CA THR A 225 -11.32 -4.07 -19.47
C THR A 225 -10.03 -4.25 -20.28
N GLN A 226 -8.85 -4.14 -19.66
CA GLN A 226 -7.54 -4.22 -20.34
C GLN A 226 -7.16 -5.65 -20.75
N GLY A 227 -7.90 -6.26 -21.67
CA GLY A 227 -7.52 -7.35 -22.58
C GLY A 227 -7.06 -8.69 -21.99
N ALA A 228 -6.39 -9.50 -22.82
CA ALA A 228 -6.05 -10.91 -22.58
C ALA A 228 -4.93 -11.15 -21.51
N HIS A 229 -4.19 -10.13 -21.14
CA HIS A 229 -3.21 -10.18 -20.05
C HIS A 229 -3.73 -9.35 -18.89
N VAL A 230 -4.04 -10.01 -17.77
CA VAL A 230 -4.44 -9.32 -16.53
C VAL A 230 -3.31 -8.36 -16.13
N PRO A 231 -3.56 -7.04 -16.05
CA PRO A 231 -2.55 -6.08 -15.61
C PRO A 231 -1.94 -6.49 -14.28
N GLU A 232 -0.65 -6.20 -14.07
CA GLU A 232 0.05 -6.62 -12.85
C GLU A 232 -0.62 -6.06 -11.60
N ILE A 233 -1.05 -4.81 -11.64
CA ILE A 233 -1.82 -4.19 -10.55
C ILE A 233 -3.13 -4.93 -10.26
N ILE A 234 -3.86 -5.42 -11.26
CA ILE A 234 -5.10 -6.21 -11.05
C ILE A 234 -4.79 -7.59 -10.48
N SER A 235 -3.62 -8.14 -10.75
CA SER A 235 -3.22 -9.43 -10.18
C SER A 235 -2.99 -9.35 -8.67
N THR A 236 -2.53 -8.22 -8.17
CA THR A 236 -2.33 -7.92 -6.72
C THR A 236 -3.54 -7.29 -6.06
N HIS A 237 -4.27 -6.45 -6.80
CA HIS A 237 -5.45 -5.68 -6.37
C HIS A 237 -6.67 -6.10 -7.17
N PRO A 238 -7.35 -7.20 -6.80
CA PRO A 238 -8.48 -7.71 -7.57
C PRO A 238 -9.59 -6.65 -7.71
N SER A 239 -9.96 -6.38 -8.96
CA SER A 239 -11.06 -5.49 -9.29
C SER A 239 -12.24 -6.30 -9.81
N ASP A 240 -13.39 -6.16 -9.18
CA ASP A 240 -14.64 -6.77 -9.62
C ASP A 240 -15.80 -5.75 -9.52
N SER A 241 -16.95 -6.10 -10.10
CA SER A 241 -18.12 -5.22 -10.10
C SER A 241 -18.63 -4.88 -8.68
N ARG A 242 -18.28 -5.68 -7.70
CA ARG A 242 -18.59 -5.40 -6.28
C ARG A 242 -17.73 -4.25 -5.78
N ARG A 243 -16.42 -4.26 -6.07
CA ARG A 243 -15.51 -3.18 -5.66
C ARG A 243 -15.98 -1.81 -6.16
N MET A 244 -16.39 -1.73 -7.46
CA MET A 244 -16.94 -0.48 -8.01
C MET A 244 -18.20 -0.02 -7.28
N ARG A 245 -19.11 -0.94 -6.94
CA ARG A 245 -20.29 -0.58 -6.14
C ARG A 245 -19.92 -0.12 -4.73
N ASP A 246 -19.01 -0.82 -4.05
CA ASP A 246 -18.56 -0.47 -2.70
C ASP A 246 -17.90 0.94 -2.69
N ILE A 247 -17.16 1.31 -3.75
CA ILE A 247 -16.58 2.65 -3.96
C ILE A 247 -17.69 3.69 -4.16
N SER A 248 -18.67 3.42 -5.06
CA SER A 248 -19.79 4.33 -5.32
C SER A 248 -20.62 4.58 -4.05
N ASP A 249 -20.97 3.51 -3.35
CA ASP A 249 -21.72 3.58 -2.10
C ASP A 249 -21.00 4.39 -1.03
N PHE A 250 -19.67 4.25 -0.92
CA PHE A 250 -18.87 5.01 0.02
C PHE A 250 -18.84 6.51 -0.35
N ILE A 251 -18.65 6.83 -1.62
CA ILE A 251 -18.64 8.22 -2.10
C ILE A 251 -19.97 8.90 -1.81
N GLU A 252 -21.09 8.22 -2.10
CA GLU A 252 -22.43 8.79 -1.97
C GLU A 252 -22.91 8.92 -0.52
N ASN A 253 -22.50 8.01 0.38
CA ASN A 253 -23.13 7.90 1.68
C ASN A 253 -22.19 8.13 2.87
N GLU A 254 -20.88 7.99 2.71
CA GLU A 254 -19.96 7.97 3.85
C GLU A 254 -18.83 9.02 3.74
N LEU A 255 -18.36 9.35 2.53
CA LEU A 255 -17.13 10.15 2.30
C LEU A 255 -17.17 11.50 3.02
N ASP A 256 -18.30 12.20 2.98
CA ASP A 256 -18.44 13.52 3.58
C ASP A 256 -18.26 13.51 5.11
N ASN A 257 -18.40 12.36 5.78
CA ASN A 257 -18.17 12.25 7.21
C ASN A 257 -16.68 12.39 7.59
N TYR A 258 -15.77 12.29 6.62
CA TYR A 258 -14.31 12.28 6.83
C TYR A 258 -13.60 13.52 6.29
N VAL A 259 -14.30 14.38 5.53
CA VAL A 259 -13.67 15.50 4.79
C VAL A 259 -14.23 16.89 5.12
N ASN A 260 -15.14 16.97 6.11
CA ASN A 260 -15.76 18.22 6.60
C ASN A 260 -15.11 18.72 7.87
#